data_7fbd08f42111631af8f6d97c23a300c6
#
_entry.id   7fbd08f42111631af8f6d97c23a300c6
#
_cell.length_a   1.000
_cell.length_b   1.000
_cell.length_c   1.000
_cell.angle_alpha   90.00
_cell.angle_beta   90.00
_cell.angle_gamma   90.00
#
_symmetry.space_group_name_H-M   'P 1'
#
loop_
_entity.id
_entity.type
_entity.pdbx_description
1 polymer ?
#
loop_
_entity_poly.entity_id
_entity_poly.type
_entity_poly.pdbx_seq_one_letter_code
_entity_poly.pdbx_strand_id
1 'polypeptide(L)'
;MYVCPSNVNFINTMIIMKKIIYLVLLALITGLVAQAHEKTGEWNGCDRYDFTFKDRQATIVVPKKAAKGNPWIWRPAFFDAFPSVDKALLEKGFHIVYYDVTHLYGSPRAVSLGTEFYENMTD
;
A
#
# COMPACT_ATOMS: atom_id res chain seq x y z
N MET A 1 2.35 -54.06 38.65
CA MET A 1 3.11 -53.03 37.96
C MET A 1 2.17 -51.84 37.75
N TYR A 2 2.23 -50.85 38.66
CA TYR A 2 1.32 -49.71 38.62
C TYR A 2 1.96 -48.60 37.74
N VAL A 3 1.35 -48.34 36.60
CA VAL A 3 1.73 -47.18 35.76
C VAL A 3 1.12 -45.94 36.39
N CYS A 4 1.98 -45.02 36.79
CA CYS A 4 1.62 -43.75 37.45
C CYS A 4 0.80 -42.87 36.48
N PRO A 5 -0.43 -42.43 36.81
CA PRO A 5 -1.28 -41.68 35.88
C PRO A 5 -0.87 -40.22 35.65
N SER A 6 0.23 -39.75 36.25
CA SER A 6 0.67 -38.35 36.17
C SER A 6 1.34 -37.97 34.84
N ASN A 7 1.84 -38.93 34.07
CA ASN A 7 2.58 -38.64 32.82
C ASN A 7 1.69 -38.34 31.60
N VAL A 8 0.46 -38.85 31.58
CA VAL A 8 -0.46 -38.69 30.44
C VAL A 8 -1.02 -37.27 30.39
N ASN A 9 -1.30 -36.68 31.54
CA ASN A 9 -1.78 -35.27 31.61
C ASN A 9 -0.72 -34.26 31.19
N PHE A 10 0.54 -34.50 31.55
CA PHE A 10 1.65 -33.61 31.19
C PHE A 10 1.90 -33.62 29.68
N ILE A 11 1.89 -34.78 29.03
CA ILE A 11 2.08 -34.90 27.59
C ILE A 11 0.92 -34.25 26.83
N ASN A 12 -0.32 -34.45 27.27
CA ASN A 12 -1.50 -33.83 26.65
C ASN A 12 -1.45 -32.28 26.78
N THR A 13 -1.04 -31.75 27.92
CA THR A 13 -0.88 -30.33 28.13
C THR A 13 0.19 -29.73 27.21
N MET A 14 1.32 -30.40 27.03
CA MET A 14 2.38 -29.96 26.12
C MET A 14 1.94 -29.96 24.65
N ILE A 15 1.14 -30.96 24.22
CA ILE A 15 0.61 -31.03 22.87
C ILE A 15 -0.39 -29.90 22.62
N ILE A 16 -1.26 -29.61 23.58
CA ILE A 16 -2.24 -28.54 23.51
C ILE A 16 -1.53 -27.17 23.46
N MET A 17 -0.52 -26.95 24.30
CA MET A 17 0.26 -25.71 24.29
C MET A 17 0.99 -25.50 22.95
N LYS A 18 1.58 -26.53 22.36
CA LYS A 18 2.21 -26.45 21.04
C LYS A 18 1.19 -26.06 19.96
N LYS A 19 0.01 -26.67 19.95
CA LYS A 19 -1.07 -26.34 19.01
C LYS A 19 -1.55 -24.89 19.15
N ILE A 20 -1.68 -24.38 20.37
CA ILE A 20 -2.05 -23.00 20.64
C ILE A 20 -0.97 -22.04 20.13
N ILE A 21 0.32 -22.34 20.36
CA ILE A 21 1.44 -21.54 19.88
C ILE A 21 1.46 -21.50 18.34
N TYR A 22 1.23 -22.64 17.67
CA TYR A 22 1.13 -22.68 16.20
C TYR A 22 -0.06 -21.87 15.66
N LEU A 23 -1.21 -21.92 16.32
CA LEU A 23 -2.38 -21.13 15.94
C LEU A 23 -2.16 -19.63 16.12
N VAL A 24 -1.49 -19.22 17.20
CA VAL A 24 -1.15 -17.82 17.45
C VAL A 24 -0.11 -17.31 16.44
N LEU A 25 0.91 -18.13 16.14
CA LEU A 25 1.90 -17.80 15.09
C LEU A 25 1.24 -17.70 13.71
N LEU A 26 0.34 -18.60 13.37
CA LEU A 26 -0.40 -18.54 12.11
C LEU A 26 -1.29 -17.30 12.02
N ALA A 27 -1.95 -16.91 13.11
CA ALA A 27 -2.76 -15.69 13.18
C ALA A 27 -1.91 -14.40 13.06
N LEU A 28 -0.69 -14.40 13.59
CA LEU A 28 0.26 -13.28 13.45
C LEU A 28 0.77 -13.12 12.01
N ILE A 29 0.96 -14.23 11.28
CA ILE A 29 1.39 -14.21 9.88
C ILE A 29 0.27 -13.70 8.96
N THR A 30 -1.00 -13.99 9.25
CA THR A 30 -2.15 -13.50 8.46
C THR A 30 -2.46 -12.02 8.71
N GLY A 31 -1.92 -11.41 9.76
CA GLY A 31 -2.08 -9.99 10.07
C GLY A 31 -1.23 -9.03 9.23
N LEU A 32 -0.25 -9.53 8.46
CA LEU A 32 0.50 -8.74 7.48
C LEU A 32 -0.22 -8.74 6.12
N VAL A 33 -1.47 -8.34 6.09
CA VAL A 33 -2.12 -8.00 4.82
C VAL A 33 -1.54 -6.65 4.40
N ALA A 34 -0.65 -6.66 3.41
CA ALA A 34 -0.31 -5.45 2.67
C ALA A 34 -1.65 -4.80 2.28
N GLN A 35 -1.85 -3.54 2.67
CA GLN A 35 -3.04 -2.79 2.25
C GLN A 35 -2.93 -2.60 0.73
N ALA A 36 -3.44 -3.57 -0.03
CA ALA A 36 -3.65 -3.39 -1.45
C ALA A 36 -4.72 -2.30 -1.59
N HIS A 37 -4.35 -1.15 -2.12
CA HIS A 37 -5.32 -0.12 -2.44
C HIS A 37 -6.32 -0.69 -3.45
N GLU A 38 -7.59 -0.67 -3.09
CA GLU A 38 -8.66 -1.13 -3.98
C GLU A 38 -8.83 -0.15 -5.15
N LYS A 39 -9.02 -0.69 -6.36
CA LYS A 39 -9.30 0.11 -7.55
C LYS A 39 -10.57 0.94 -7.31
N THR A 40 -10.45 2.27 -7.35
CA THR A 40 -11.57 3.19 -7.12
C THR A 40 -12.30 3.58 -8.39
N GLY A 41 -11.66 3.40 -9.55
CA GLY A 41 -12.27 3.74 -10.84
C GLY A 41 -11.31 3.63 -12.01
N GLU A 42 -11.64 4.37 -13.06
CA GLU A 42 -10.79 4.48 -14.25
C GLU A 42 -10.60 5.95 -14.64
N TRP A 43 -9.45 6.26 -15.20
CA TRP A 43 -9.16 7.54 -15.81
C TRP A 43 -8.48 7.33 -17.16
N ASN A 44 -9.06 7.87 -18.21
CA ASN A 44 -8.61 7.70 -19.60
C ASN A 44 -8.40 6.21 -19.98
N GLY A 45 -9.27 5.31 -19.48
CA GLY A 45 -9.21 3.87 -19.72
C GLY A 45 -8.07 3.15 -19.00
N CYS A 46 -7.41 3.79 -18.03
CA CYS A 46 -6.40 3.25 -17.14
C CYS A 46 -6.94 3.13 -15.72
N ASP A 47 -6.47 2.14 -14.98
CA ASP A 47 -6.92 1.90 -13.61
C ASP A 47 -6.52 3.05 -12.68
N ARG A 48 -7.48 3.52 -11.89
CA ARG A 48 -7.32 4.62 -10.95
C ARG A 48 -7.52 4.14 -9.52
N TYR A 49 -6.65 4.61 -8.64
CA TYR A 49 -6.65 4.33 -7.20
C TYR A 49 -6.62 5.65 -6.45
N ASP A 50 -7.67 5.94 -5.70
CA ASP A 50 -7.77 7.11 -4.83
C ASP A 50 -7.58 6.69 -3.38
N PHE A 51 -6.77 7.41 -2.63
CA PHE A 51 -6.55 7.16 -1.22
C PHE A 51 -6.19 8.45 -0.49
N THR A 52 -6.14 8.37 0.83
CA THR A 52 -5.73 9.48 1.68
C THR A 52 -4.35 9.18 2.27
N PHE A 53 -3.42 10.10 2.11
CA PHE A 53 -2.12 10.05 2.76
C PHE A 53 -1.94 11.30 3.61
N LYS A 54 -1.75 11.13 4.94
CA LYS A 54 -1.61 12.24 5.90
C LYS A 54 -2.69 13.33 5.73
N ASP A 55 -3.94 12.89 5.74
CA ASP A 55 -5.15 13.71 5.62
C ASP A 55 -5.28 14.51 4.30
N ARG A 56 -4.51 14.12 3.27
CA ARG A 56 -4.57 14.74 1.95
C ARG A 56 -4.87 13.69 0.87
N GLN A 57 -5.59 14.14 -0.14
CA GLN A 57 -5.95 13.27 -1.24
C GLN A 57 -4.73 12.90 -2.08
N ALA A 58 -4.63 11.62 -2.40
CA ALA A 58 -3.69 11.08 -3.37
C ALA A 58 -4.43 10.23 -4.41
N THR A 59 -3.92 10.23 -5.63
CA THR A 59 -4.46 9.44 -6.74
C THR A 59 -3.30 8.84 -7.51
N ILE A 60 -3.40 7.55 -7.84
CA ILE A 60 -2.49 6.87 -8.74
C ILE A 60 -3.26 6.39 -9.95
N VAL A 61 -2.76 6.71 -11.15
CA VAL A 61 -3.26 6.12 -12.41
C VAL A 61 -2.20 5.20 -12.97
N VAL A 62 -2.57 3.94 -13.14
CA VAL A 62 -1.67 2.87 -13.60
C VAL A 62 -1.81 2.71 -15.10
N PRO A 63 -0.74 2.79 -15.90
CA PRO A 63 -0.82 2.60 -17.33
C PRO A 63 -1.21 1.16 -17.69
N LYS A 64 -1.90 0.95 -18.81
CA LYS A 64 -2.25 -0.39 -19.31
C LYS A 64 -1.04 -1.31 -19.47
N LYS A 65 0.11 -0.75 -19.79
CA LYS A 65 1.38 -1.44 -19.91
C LYS A 65 2.48 -0.55 -19.32
N ALA A 66 2.93 -0.89 -18.12
CA ALA A 66 4.00 -0.15 -17.48
C ALA A 66 5.33 -0.31 -18.25
N ALA A 67 6.09 0.76 -18.35
CA ALA A 67 7.46 0.72 -18.85
C ALA A 67 8.39 0.08 -17.83
N LYS A 68 9.56 -0.40 -18.29
CA LYS A 68 10.56 -1.03 -17.42
C LYS A 68 10.97 -0.08 -16.31
N GLY A 69 10.93 -0.57 -15.08
CA GLY A 69 11.29 0.19 -13.89
C GLY A 69 10.13 1.01 -13.30
N ASN A 70 8.90 0.80 -13.81
CA ASN A 70 7.68 1.45 -13.32
C ASN A 70 7.84 2.98 -13.14
N PRO A 71 8.29 3.73 -14.18
CA PRO A 71 8.50 5.15 -14.04
C PRO A 71 7.18 5.86 -13.71
N TRP A 72 7.27 6.93 -12.94
CA TRP A 72 6.11 7.72 -12.56
C TRP A 72 6.42 9.22 -12.55
N ILE A 73 5.38 10.02 -12.70
CA ILE A 73 5.43 11.47 -12.59
C ILE A 73 4.57 11.94 -11.44
N TRP A 74 5.06 12.87 -10.66
CA TRP A 74 4.31 13.50 -9.60
C TRP A 74 3.60 14.76 -10.06
N ARG A 75 2.28 14.81 -9.81
CA ARG A 75 1.42 15.98 -9.99
C ARG A 75 1.08 16.56 -8.60
N PRO A 76 1.67 17.67 -8.17
CA PRO A 76 1.44 18.24 -6.85
C PRO A 76 0.11 18.99 -6.71
N ALA A 77 -0.56 19.27 -7.84
CA ALA A 77 -1.82 20.04 -7.89
C ALA A 77 -2.58 19.77 -9.19
N PHE A 78 -3.85 20.16 -9.20
CA PHE A 78 -4.71 20.22 -10.40
C PHE A 78 -4.80 18.90 -11.17
N PHE A 79 -5.15 17.81 -10.48
CA PHE A 79 -5.43 16.55 -11.15
C PHE A 79 -6.52 16.75 -12.23
N ASP A 80 -6.29 16.16 -13.41
CA ASP A 80 -7.17 16.25 -14.58
C ASP A 80 -7.29 17.67 -15.23
N ALA A 81 -6.59 18.67 -14.71
CA ALA A 81 -6.44 19.94 -15.42
C ALA A 81 -5.29 19.81 -16.43
N PHE A 82 -5.57 20.15 -17.70
CA PHE A 82 -4.59 20.06 -18.79
C PHE A 82 -4.00 18.63 -18.98
N PRO A 83 -4.83 17.60 -19.21
CA PRO A 83 -4.44 16.20 -19.12
C PRO A 83 -3.63 15.69 -20.32
N SER A 84 -3.34 16.51 -21.34
CA SER A 84 -2.69 16.06 -22.58
C SER A 84 -1.32 15.41 -22.35
N VAL A 85 -0.51 16.00 -21.46
CA VAL A 85 0.81 15.45 -21.10
C VAL A 85 0.68 14.15 -20.33
N ASP A 86 -0.23 14.10 -19.37
CA ASP A 86 -0.47 12.92 -18.54
C ASP A 86 -0.92 11.71 -19.39
N LYS A 87 -1.83 11.96 -20.35
CA LYS A 87 -2.29 10.94 -21.30
C LYS A 87 -1.14 10.42 -22.16
N ALA A 88 -0.32 11.32 -22.71
CA ALA A 88 0.85 10.93 -23.50
C ALA A 88 1.88 10.14 -22.69
N LEU A 89 2.03 10.44 -21.40
CA LEU A 89 2.91 9.69 -20.50
C LEU A 89 2.35 8.31 -20.15
N LEU A 90 1.04 8.18 -19.90
CA LEU A 90 0.38 6.89 -19.71
C LEU A 90 0.57 5.96 -20.91
N GLU A 91 0.44 6.49 -22.14
CA GLU A 91 0.69 5.73 -23.37
C GLU A 91 2.14 5.23 -23.47
N LYS A 92 3.08 5.96 -22.89
CA LYS A 92 4.49 5.58 -22.79
C LYS A 92 4.79 4.65 -21.60
N GLY A 93 3.78 4.30 -20.81
CA GLY A 93 3.92 3.38 -19.67
C GLY A 93 4.35 4.02 -18.36
N PHE A 94 4.22 5.35 -18.23
CA PHE A 94 4.44 6.06 -16.98
C PHE A 94 3.18 6.01 -16.10
N HIS A 95 3.35 5.86 -14.79
CA HIS A 95 2.30 6.07 -13.82
C HIS A 95 2.11 7.57 -13.58
N ILE A 96 0.86 8.01 -13.40
CA ILE A 96 0.56 9.38 -12.98
C ILE A 96 0.20 9.34 -11.50
N VAL A 97 0.95 10.06 -10.69
CA VAL A 97 0.78 10.11 -9.25
C VAL A 97 0.45 11.54 -8.84
N TYR A 98 -0.75 11.73 -8.31
CA TYR A 98 -1.20 12.99 -7.75
C TYR A 98 -1.16 12.93 -6.24
N TYR A 99 -0.64 13.97 -5.62
CA TYR A 99 -0.72 14.19 -4.19
C TYR A 99 -0.99 15.67 -3.91
N ASP A 100 -2.13 15.96 -3.30
CA ASP A 100 -2.60 17.32 -3.11
C ASP A 100 -1.77 18.08 -2.06
N VAL A 101 -0.90 18.95 -2.52
CA VAL A 101 -0.18 19.91 -1.70
C VAL A 101 -0.57 21.35 -2.03
N THR A 102 -1.74 21.56 -2.68
CA THR A 102 -2.30 22.89 -2.93
C THR A 102 -2.49 23.65 -1.62
N HIS A 103 -2.48 24.97 -1.72
CA HIS A 103 -2.59 25.90 -0.57
C HIS A 103 -1.43 25.83 0.45
N LEU A 104 -0.39 25.05 0.18
CA LEU A 104 0.81 25.03 1.01
C LEU A 104 1.96 25.87 0.42
N TYR A 105 1.81 26.35 -0.81
CA TYR A 105 2.67 27.35 -1.48
C TYR A 105 4.18 27.05 -1.38
N GLY A 106 4.60 25.78 -1.46
CA GLY A 106 6.01 25.39 -1.36
C GLY A 106 6.63 25.64 0.03
N SER A 107 5.82 25.78 1.06
CA SER A 107 6.29 25.95 2.43
C SER A 107 7.12 24.74 2.92
N PRO A 108 7.90 24.88 4.00
CA PRO A 108 8.61 23.73 4.60
C PRO A 108 7.71 22.54 4.87
N ARG A 109 6.44 22.78 5.24
CA ARG A 109 5.44 21.72 5.41
C ARG A 109 5.10 21.03 4.09
N ALA A 110 4.96 21.77 2.97
CA ALA A 110 4.73 21.16 1.66
C ALA A 110 5.89 20.25 1.26
N VAL A 111 7.11 20.69 1.49
CA VAL A 111 8.32 19.91 1.20
C VAL A 111 8.38 18.66 2.07
N SER A 112 8.15 18.76 3.38
CA SER A 112 8.13 17.60 4.29
C SER A 112 7.11 16.55 3.85
N LEU A 113 5.86 16.98 3.59
CA LEU A 113 4.79 16.08 3.14
C LEU A 113 5.12 15.42 1.79
N GLY A 114 5.69 16.18 0.86
CA GLY A 114 6.12 15.66 -0.43
C GLY A 114 7.26 14.65 -0.32
N THR A 115 8.24 14.90 0.53
CA THR A 115 9.35 13.97 0.79
C THR A 115 8.82 12.66 1.39
N GLU A 116 7.99 12.74 2.42
CA GLU A 116 7.39 11.56 3.06
C GLU A 116 6.50 10.76 2.09
N PHE A 117 5.77 11.45 1.22
CA PHE A 117 4.98 10.82 0.18
C PHE A 117 5.87 10.12 -0.86
N TYR A 118 6.95 10.78 -1.30
CA TYR A 118 7.92 10.20 -2.22
C TYR A 118 8.56 8.93 -1.66
N GLU A 119 9.01 8.96 -0.40
CA GLU A 119 9.58 7.81 0.29
C GLU A 119 8.57 6.65 0.34
N ASN A 120 7.31 6.93 0.71
CA ASN A 120 6.25 5.93 0.73
C ASN A 120 5.95 5.30 -0.65
N MET A 121 6.17 6.04 -1.73
CA MET A 121 5.95 5.54 -3.09
C MET A 121 7.12 4.72 -3.65
N THR A 122 8.30 4.80 -3.04
CA THR A 122 9.53 4.18 -3.55
C THR A 122 10.05 3.03 -2.69
N ASP A 123 9.49 2.83 -1.50
CA ASP A 123 9.76 1.68 -0.61
C ASP A 123 8.98 0.42 -1.06
#